data_964fdeba7408915c5ca13d4a10771c5b
#
_entry.id   964fdeba7408915c5ca13d4a10771c5b
#
_cell.length_a   1.000
_cell.length_b   1.000
_cell.length_c   1.000
_cell.angle_alpha   90.00
_cell.angle_beta   90.00
_cell.angle_gamma   90.00
#
_symmetry.space_group_name_H-M   'P 1'
#
loop_
_entity.id
_entity.type
_entity.pdbx_description
1 polymer ?
#
loop_
_entity_poly.entity_id
_entity_poly.type
_entity_poly.pdbx_seq_one_letter_code
_entity_poly.pdbx_strand_id
1 'polypeptide(L)'
;MDSSSPQSLVDLAPALRLLVLALALAALPLSWWWLRQRGADTRTRLLALTALTLFLTFDLIVFGAFTRLSDSGLGCPDWPGCYGEVSPLGARDEIHAAQTAAPGGPVSWSKAWIEMIHRYLAMTVGVLTLVMTGAAWLARKSVQSSLPLPLSPWWPTLTMLWVGVQGAFGKYTVTLKLYPAVVTLHLLGGLVLLVLLAVQWAALRQQPLSLPQGVRRLAWAAAGLLALQVALGGWVSSNYAVLACAGFPQCNGEWWPAMDFGTGFTLLRGLGEVGELAGAGARTVASQVAVHMAHRLTAVALVLVMGMLAWRLWRAGAASKGFAQVLAALLLAQVVSGLSNVVLGWPLIAALGHSAGAAGLVLLMALLLARSRPAAAAVASPPLQWSAS
;
A
#
# COMPACT_ATOMS: atom_id res chain seq x y z
N MET A 1 -6.52 -36.24 -44.74
CA MET A 1 -7.20 -34.94 -44.67
C MET A 1 -7.12 -34.47 -43.25
N ASP A 2 -6.00 -33.80 -42.90
CA ASP A 2 -5.81 -33.22 -41.60
C ASP A 2 -6.59 -31.90 -41.53
N SER A 3 -7.68 -31.93 -40.77
CA SER A 3 -8.41 -30.70 -40.41
C SER A 3 -7.69 -29.96 -39.27
N SER A 4 -6.62 -29.25 -39.60
CA SER A 4 -6.05 -28.29 -38.69
C SER A 4 -7.07 -27.15 -38.50
N SER A 5 -7.79 -27.19 -37.39
CA SER A 5 -8.58 -26.04 -36.92
C SER A 5 -7.66 -24.82 -36.83
N PRO A 6 -8.08 -23.62 -37.27
CA PRO A 6 -7.27 -22.45 -37.18
C PRO A 6 -7.00 -22.18 -35.67
N GLN A 7 -5.74 -22.31 -35.25
CA GLN A 7 -5.32 -21.91 -33.92
C GLN A 7 -5.61 -20.40 -33.84
N SER A 8 -6.49 -20.03 -32.91
CA SER A 8 -6.72 -18.60 -32.61
C SER A 8 -5.39 -17.98 -32.18
N LEU A 9 -4.98 -16.87 -32.85
CA LEU A 9 -3.73 -16.17 -32.60
C LEU A 9 -3.56 -15.72 -31.14
N VAL A 10 -4.62 -15.74 -30.35
CA VAL A 10 -4.63 -15.42 -28.92
C VAL A 10 -5.59 -16.37 -28.20
N ASP A 11 -5.09 -17.20 -27.28
CA ASP A 11 -5.92 -17.96 -26.37
C ASP A 11 -6.38 -17.06 -25.21
N LEU A 12 -7.65 -16.69 -25.21
CA LEU A 12 -8.28 -15.88 -24.16
C LEU A 12 -8.86 -16.72 -23.00
N ALA A 13 -8.86 -18.06 -23.11
CA ALA A 13 -9.48 -18.93 -22.11
C ALA A 13 -8.90 -18.75 -20.69
N PRO A 14 -7.58 -18.62 -20.47
CA PRO A 14 -7.03 -18.38 -19.13
C PRO A 14 -7.49 -17.04 -18.55
N ALA A 15 -7.53 -15.98 -19.36
CA ALA A 15 -7.97 -14.65 -18.92
C ALA A 15 -9.46 -14.67 -18.55
N LEU A 16 -10.30 -15.36 -19.33
CA LEU A 16 -11.73 -15.51 -19.05
C LEU A 16 -11.99 -16.29 -17.75
N ARG A 17 -11.28 -17.39 -17.54
CA ARG A 17 -11.38 -18.19 -16.30
C ARG A 17 -11.03 -17.34 -15.06
N LEU A 18 -9.96 -16.55 -15.15
CA LEU A 18 -9.57 -15.64 -14.06
C LEU A 18 -10.58 -14.51 -13.84
N LEU A 19 -11.18 -13.97 -14.91
CA LEU A 19 -12.25 -12.98 -14.78
C LEU A 19 -13.47 -13.57 -14.06
N VAL A 20 -13.90 -14.76 -14.44
CA VAL A 20 -15.01 -15.47 -13.77
C VAL A 20 -14.69 -15.69 -12.28
N LEU A 21 -13.47 -16.14 -11.97
CA LEU A 21 -13.03 -16.31 -10.59
C LEU A 21 -13.03 -14.97 -9.83
N ALA A 22 -12.53 -13.88 -10.44
CA ALA A 22 -12.52 -12.55 -9.83
C ALA A 22 -13.94 -12.08 -9.50
N LEU A 23 -14.89 -12.26 -10.42
CA LEU A 23 -16.29 -11.92 -10.21
C LEU A 23 -16.93 -12.77 -9.09
N ALA A 24 -16.64 -14.08 -9.06
CA ALA A 24 -17.12 -14.98 -8.02
C ALA A 24 -16.60 -14.60 -6.63
N LEU A 25 -15.30 -14.28 -6.51
CA LEU A 25 -14.70 -13.83 -5.25
C LEU A 25 -15.26 -12.48 -4.80
N ALA A 26 -15.43 -11.54 -5.72
CA ALA A 26 -16.00 -10.23 -5.41
C ALA A 26 -17.50 -10.28 -5.09
N ALA A 27 -18.21 -11.32 -5.52
CA ALA A 27 -19.63 -11.48 -5.24
C ALA A 27 -19.95 -11.52 -3.74
N LEU A 28 -19.07 -12.11 -2.90
CA LEU A 28 -19.26 -12.18 -1.45
C LEU A 28 -19.28 -10.77 -0.80
N PRO A 29 -18.23 -9.94 -0.90
CA PRO A 29 -18.25 -8.61 -0.33
C PRO A 29 -19.29 -7.69 -0.99
N LEU A 30 -19.55 -7.83 -2.28
CA LEU A 30 -20.59 -7.06 -2.97
C LEU A 30 -22.00 -7.44 -2.51
N SER A 31 -22.30 -8.72 -2.33
CA SER A 31 -23.59 -9.19 -1.81
C SER A 31 -23.79 -8.69 -0.38
N TRP A 32 -22.79 -8.82 0.46
CA TRP A 32 -22.84 -8.28 1.83
C TRP A 32 -23.08 -6.77 1.83
N TRP A 33 -22.34 -5.99 1.04
CA TRP A 33 -22.55 -4.56 0.89
C TRP A 33 -23.96 -4.25 0.40
N TRP A 34 -24.45 -4.93 -0.65
CA TRP A 34 -25.78 -4.73 -1.23
C TRP A 34 -26.89 -5.00 -0.20
N LEU A 35 -26.81 -6.11 0.52
CA LEU A 35 -27.79 -6.48 1.53
C LEU A 35 -27.84 -5.47 2.67
N ARG A 36 -26.69 -4.98 3.11
CA ARG A 36 -26.59 -4.02 4.23
C ARG A 36 -27.04 -2.61 3.82
N GLN A 37 -26.95 -2.26 2.56
CA GLN A 37 -27.28 -0.94 2.05
C GLN A 37 -28.61 -0.89 1.29
N ARG A 38 -29.48 -1.90 1.43
CA ARG A 38 -30.85 -1.90 0.88
C ARG A 38 -31.62 -0.72 1.48
N GLY A 39 -32.19 0.14 0.60
CA GLY A 39 -32.94 1.34 1.04
C GLY A 39 -32.07 2.57 1.37
N ALA A 40 -30.73 2.46 1.44
CA ALA A 40 -29.90 3.61 1.65
C ALA A 40 -29.83 4.52 0.40
N ASP A 41 -29.58 5.80 0.61
CA ASP A 41 -29.35 6.77 -0.46
C ASP A 41 -28.04 6.49 -1.21
N THR A 42 -27.91 7.04 -2.40
CA THR A 42 -26.75 6.81 -3.28
C THR A 42 -25.42 7.18 -2.63
N ARG A 43 -25.39 8.30 -1.88
CA ARG A 43 -24.16 8.74 -1.20
C ARG A 43 -23.74 7.76 -0.11
N THR A 44 -24.68 7.29 0.71
CA THR A 44 -24.43 6.30 1.76
C THR A 44 -23.95 4.97 1.18
N ARG A 45 -24.55 4.54 0.04
CA ARG A 45 -24.09 3.35 -0.68
C ARG A 45 -22.66 3.49 -1.18
N LEU A 46 -22.33 4.62 -1.82
CA LEU A 46 -20.97 4.89 -2.30
C LEU A 46 -19.96 5.02 -1.13
N LEU A 47 -20.37 5.66 -0.02
CA LEU A 47 -19.54 5.76 1.18
C LEU A 47 -19.20 4.37 1.75
N ALA A 48 -20.21 3.51 1.88
CA ALA A 48 -20.03 2.15 2.39
C ALA A 48 -19.19 1.29 1.45
N LEU A 49 -19.40 1.39 0.12
CA LEU A 49 -18.59 0.66 -0.87
C LEU A 49 -17.14 1.15 -0.85
N THR A 50 -16.92 2.46 -0.75
CA THR A 50 -15.57 3.03 -0.61
C THR A 50 -14.89 2.55 0.67
N ALA A 51 -15.61 2.51 1.80
CA ALA A 51 -15.08 2.00 3.06
C ALA A 51 -14.69 0.52 2.98
N LEU A 52 -15.51 -0.31 2.36
CA LEU A 52 -15.23 -1.74 2.13
C LEU A 52 -13.99 -1.92 1.24
N THR A 53 -13.93 -1.18 0.12
CA THR A 53 -12.78 -1.24 -0.80
C THR A 53 -11.50 -0.74 -0.12
N LEU A 54 -11.58 0.34 0.68
CA LEU A 54 -10.46 0.87 1.47
C LEU A 54 -9.94 -0.15 2.48
N PHE A 55 -10.83 -0.83 3.20
CA PHE A 55 -10.49 -1.88 4.15
C PHE A 55 -9.78 -3.04 3.45
N LEU A 56 -10.37 -3.57 2.37
CA LEU A 56 -9.76 -4.68 1.62
C LEU A 56 -8.46 -4.28 0.91
N THR A 57 -8.30 -3.00 0.54
CA THR A 57 -7.02 -2.49 0.01
C THR A 57 -5.95 -2.43 1.09
N PHE A 58 -6.30 -2.05 2.31
CA PHE A 58 -5.38 -2.10 3.45
C PHE A 58 -4.93 -3.54 3.72
N ASP A 59 -5.87 -4.49 3.79
CA ASP A 59 -5.57 -5.91 3.97
C ASP A 59 -4.70 -6.47 2.83
N LEU A 60 -4.99 -6.06 1.58
CA LEU A 60 -4.19 -6.44 0.40
C LEU A 60 -2.74 -5.95 0.54
N ILE A 61 -2.51 -4.73 1.02
CA ILE A 61 -1.16 -4.18 1.24
C ILE A 61 -0.44 -4.98 2.33
N VAL A 62 -1.12 -5.28 3.44
CA VAL A 62 -0.56 -6.08 4.53
C VAL A 62 -0.26 -7.50 4.07
N PHE A 63 -1.16 -8.11 3.31
CA PHE A 63 -0.95 -9.44 2.75
C PHE A 63 0.17 -9.45 1.68
N GLY A 64 0.31 -8.39 0.89
CA GLY A 64 1.45 -8.21 -0.02
C GLY A 64 2.78 -8.11 0.72
N ALA A 65 2.81 -7.41 1.86
CA ALA A 65 3.97 -7.42 2.75
C ALA A 65 4.26 -8.81 3.30
N PHE A 66 3.25 -9.58 3.70
CA PHE A 66 3.39 -10.96 4.11
C PHE A 66 3.96 -11.86 2.99
N THR A 67 3.44 -11.73 1.76
CA THR A 67 3.95 -12.44 0.58
C THR A 67 5.44 -12.17 0.36
N ARG A 68 5.87 -10.90 0.52
CA ARG A 68 7.28 -10.53 0.42
C ARG A 68 8.13 -11.05 1.57
N LEU A 69 7.64 -10.97 2.81
CA LEU A 69 8.35 -11.37 4.03
C LEU A 69 8.49 -12.88 4.18
N SER A 70 7.54 -13.65 3.64
CA SER A 70 7.56 -15.12 3.57
C SER A 70 8.30 -15.66 2.34
N ASP A 71 8.96 -14.78 1.57
CA ASP A 71 9.67 -15.12 0.34
C ASP A 71 8.80 -15.91 -0.66
N SER A 72 7.52 -15.50 -0.77
CA SER A 72 6.51 -16.18 -1.57
C SER A 72 6.19 -15.47 -2.90
N GLY A 73 6.89 -14.37 -3.22
CA GLY A 73 6.60 -13.55 -4.40
C GLY A 73 7.01 -14.17 -5.75
N LEU A 74 7.60 -15.36 -5.74
CA LEU A 74 7.93 -16.18 -6.92
C LEU A 74 7.46 -17.64 -6.73
N GLY A 75 6.43 -17.85 -5.94
CA GLY A 75 5.82 -19.16 -5.73
C GLY A 75 5.13 -19.71 -7.00
N CYS A 76 4.74 -18.83 -7.92
CA CYS A 76 4.25 -19.12 -9.26
C CYS A 76 5.16 -18.45 -10.30
N PRO A 77 5.69 -19.18 -11.30
CA PRO A 77 6.68 -18.64 -12.24
C PRO A 77 6.08 -17.71 -13.30
N ASP A 78 4.77 -17.77 -13.50
CA ASP A 78 4.02 -17.08 -14.55
C ASP A 78 2.96 -16.12 -13.99
N TRP A 79 2.36 -15.38 -14.89
CA TRP A 79 1.29 -14.43 -14.61
C TRP A 79 0.32 -14.39 -15.81
N PRO A 80 -0.98 -14.32 -15.58
CA PRO A 80 -1.72 -14.03 -14.33
C PRO A 80 -2.07 -15.26 -13.47
N GLY A 81 -1.91 -16.48 -13.97
CA GLY A 81 -2.17 -17.73 -13.26
C GLY A 81 -0.95 -18.30 -12.52
N CYS A 82 -0.94 -19.60 -12.32
CA CYS A 82 0.15 -20.40 -11.77
C CYS A 82 0.33 -21.64 -12.65
N TYR A 83 1.43 -21.73 -13.39
CA TYR A 83 1.67 -22.74 -14.41
C TYR A 83 0.52 -22.83 -15.45
N GLY A 84 0.01 -21.68 -15.88
CA GLY A 84 -1.12 -21.57 -16.81
C GLY A 84 -2.50 -21.83 -16.19
N GLU A 85 -2.56 -22.33 -14.96
CA GLU A 85 -3.79 -22.63 -14.24
C GLU A 85 -4.29 -21.44 -13.40
N VAL A 86 -5.59 -21.44 -13.09
CA VAL A 86 -6.22 -20.38 -12.28
C VAL A 86 -5.94 -20.49 -10.79
N SER A 87 -5.46 -21.66 -10.35
CA SER A 87 -5.15 -21.92 -8.96
C SER A 87 -4.02 -22.94 -8.81
N PRO A 88 -3.30 -22.97 -7.67
CA PRO A 88 -2.31 -24.01 -7.40
C PRO A 88 -2.87 -25.43 -7.39
N LEU A 89 -4.19 -25.60 -7.20
CA LEU A 89 -4.82 -26.92 -7.25
C LEU A 89 -4.72 -27.54 -8.66
N GLY A 90 -4.90 -26.74 -9.71
CA GLY A 90 -4.75 -27.19 -11.10
C GLY A 90 -3.30 -27.46 -11.49
N ALA A 91 -2.34 -26.76 -10.84
CA ALA A 91 -0.90 -26.84 -11.10
C ALA A 91 -0.15 -27.72 -10.08
N ARG A 92 -0.84 -28.68 -9.46
CA ARG A 92 -0.28 -29.45 -8.33
C ARG A 92 0.97 -30.25 -8.72
N ASP A 93 0.92 -30.89 -9.87
CA ASP A 93 2.00 -31.78 -10.31
C ASP A 93 3.25 -30.98 -10.72
N GLU A 94 3.06 -29.84 -11.39
CA GLU A 94 4.13 -28.92 -11.78
C GLU A 94 4.81 -28.29 -10.55
N ILE A 95 4.01 -27.86 -9.56
CA ILE A 95 4.53 -27.31 -8.30
C ILE A 95 5.32 -28.38 -7.55
N HIS A 96 4.81 -29.61 -7.47
CA HIS A 96 5.49 -30.72 -6.81
C HIS A 96 6.80 -31.09 -7.53
N ALA A 97 6.79 -31.15 -8.86
CA ALA A 97 7.98 -31.40 -9.65
C ALA A 97 9.04 -30.31 -9.44
N ALA A 98 8.65 -29.03 -9.48
CA ALA A 98 9.54 -27.90 -9.24
C ALA A 98 10.13 -27.92 -7.81
N GLN A 99 9.31 -28.21 -6.79
CA GLN A 99 9.75 -28.31 -5.40
C GLN A 99 10.71 -29.48 -5.19
N THR A 100 10.49 -30.60 -5.86
CA THR A 100 11.36 -31.79 -5.79
C THR A 100 12.70 -31.54 -6.49
N ALA A 101 12.67 -30.86 -7.63
CA ALA A 101 13.87 -30.51 -8.39
C ALA A 101 14.76 -29.48 -7.64
N ALA A 102 14.14 -28.59 -6.86
CA ALA A 102 14.84 -27.54 -6.07
C ALA A 102 14.18 -27.38 -4.69
N PRO A 103 14.49 -28.23 -3.69
CA PRO A 103 13.82 -28.20 -2.38
C PRO A 103 13.97 -26.87 -1.62
N GLY A 104 15.04 -26.10 -1.85
CA GLY A 104 15.25 -24.75 -1.30
C GLY A 104 14.84 -23.61 -2.24
N GLY A 105 14.24 -23.92 -3.39
CA GLY A 105 13.90 -22.95 -4.42
C GLY A 105 12.72 -22.04 -4.09
N PRO A 106 12.41 -21.12 -5.02
CA PRO A 106 11.33 -20.16 -4.82
C PRO A 106 9.94 -20.81 -4.87
N VAL A 107 9.78 -21.97 -5.53
CA VAL A 107 8.51 -22.65 -5.71
C VAL A 107 8.29 -23.70 -4.64
N SER A 108 7.18 -23.59 -3.91
CA SER A 108 6.65 -24.63 -3.04
C SER A 108 5.13 -24.51 -2.96
N TRP A 109 4.47 -25.55 -2.49
CA TRP A 109 3.01 -25.56 -2.36
C TRP A 109 2.47 -24.39 -1.54
N SER A 110 3.07 -24.09 -0.39
CA SER A 110 2.67 -22.99 0.47
C SER A 110 2.95 -21.62 -0.16
N LYS A 111 4.11 -21.44 -0.77
CA LYS A 111 4.48 -20.17 -1.44
C LYS A 111 3.56 -19.88 -2.63
N ALA A 112 3.21 -20.89 -3.44
CA ALA A 112 2.26 -20.76 -4.53
C ALA A 112 0.88 -20.30 -4.05
N TRP A 113 0.37 -20.87 -2.96
CA TRP A 113 -0.90 -20.44 -2.38
C TRP A 113 -0.84 -19.02 -1.81
N ILE A 114 0.20 -18.64 -1.09
CA ILE A 114 0.35 -17.29 -0.55
C ILE A 114 0.33 -16.27 -1.70
N GLU A 115 1.07 -16.52 -2.76
CA GLU A 115 1.09 -15.63 -3.92
C GLU A 115 -0.26 -15.56 -4.63
N MET A 116 -0.93 -16.70 -4.87
CA MET A 116 -2.22 -16.71 -5.54
C MET A 116 -3.33 -16.06 -4.71
N ILE A 117 -3.34 -16.22 -3.39
CA ILE A 117 -4.28 -15.50 -2.51
C ILE A 117 -4.08 -13.99 -2.62
N HIS A 118 -2.83 -13.50 -2.66
CA HIS A 118 -2.55 -12.08 -2.90
C HIS A 118 -3.13 -11.59 -4.24
N ARG A 119 -2.96 -12.38 -5.32
CA ARG A 119 -3.54 -12.07 -6.63
C ARG A 119 -5.07 -12.06 -6.59
N TYR A 120 -5.71 -13.00 -5.87
CA TYR A 120 -7.17 -13.05 -5.71
C TYR A 120 -7.72 -11.84 -4.96
N LEU A 121 -7.05 -11.40 -3.90
CA LEU A 121 -7.40 -10.17 -3.18
C LEU A 121 -7.27 -8.94 -4.10
N ALA A 122 -6.20 -8.88 -4.90
CA ALA A 122 -6.00 -7.79 -5.86
C ALA A 122 -7.10 -7.74 -6.93
N MET A 123 -7.50 -8.90 -7.48
CA MET A 123 -8.61 -8.99 -8.44
C MET A 123 -9.94 -8.57 -7.80
N THR A 124 -10.18 -8.95 -6.54
CA THR A 124 -11.39 -8.55 -5.79
C THR A 124 -11.45 -7.02 -5.63
N VAL A 125 -10.35 -6.38 -5.22
CA VAL A 125 -10.25 -4.92 -5.15
C VAL A 125 -10.47 -4.28 -6.52
N GLY A 126 -9.95 -4.89 -7.59
CA GLY A 126 -10.19 -4.45 -8.96
C GLY A 126 -11.68 -4.43 -9.34
N VAL A 127 -12.41 -5.50 -9.06
CA VAL A 127 -13.86 -5.57 -9.32
C VAL A 127 -14.62 -4.55 -8.46
N LEU A 128 -14.29 -4.39 -7.19
CA LEU A 128 -14.92 -3.39 -6.32
C LEU A 128 -14.71 -1.96 -6.83
N THR A 129 -13.52 -1.61 -7.31
CA THR A 129 -13.25 -0.29 -7.88
C THR A 129 -14.00 -0.08 -9.20
N LEU A 130 -14.17 -1.11 -10.01
CA LEU A 130 -14.99 -1.07 -11.23
C LEU A 130 -16.44 -0.81 -10.91
N VAL A 131 -17.04 -1.55 -9.96
CA VAL A 131 -18.44 -1.36 -9.51
C VAL A 131 -18.62 0.04 -8.92
N MET A 132 -17.67 0.51 -8.11
CA MET A 132 -17.69 1.86 -7.51
C MET A 132 -17.67 2.95 -8.58
N THR A 133 -16.85 2.78 -9.62
CA THR A 133 -16.77 3.71 -10.76
C THR A 133 -18.09 3.74 -11.52
N GLY A 134 -18.64 2.58 -11.88
CA GLY A 134 -19.94 2.48 -12.53
C GLY A 134 -21.06 3.12 -11.71
N ALA A 135 -21.12 2.84 -10.41
CA ALA A 135 -22.10 3.43 -9.50
C ALA A 135 -22.00 4.97 -9.42
N ALA A 136 -20.77 5.52 -9.42
CA ALA A 136 -20.55 6.97 -9.40
C ALA A 136 -20.99 7.64 -10.71
N TRP A 137 -20.78 7.01 -11.86
CA TRP A 137 -21.25 7.52 -13.16
C TRP A 137 -22.77 7.44 -13.30
N LEU A 138 -23.40 6.35 -12.84
CA LEU A 138 -24.86 6.21 -12.82
C LEU A 138 -25.51 7.24 -11.89
N ALA A 139 -24.91 7.47 -10.72
CA ALA A 139 -25.38 8.48 -9.77
C ALA A 139 -25.35 9.90 -10.35
N ARG A 140 -24.36 10.23 -11.19
CA ARG A 140 -24.28 11.54 -11.87
C ARG A 140 -25.43 11.76 -12.84
N LYS A 141 -25.88 10.69 -13.54
CA LYS A 141 -26.96 10.77 -14.54
C LYS A 141 -28.34 10.87 -13.91
N SER A 142 -28.51 10.52 -12.64
CA SER A 142 -29.79 10.59 -11.95
C SER A 142 -30.07 12.03 -11.56
N VAL A 143 -30.98 12.68 -12.30
CA VAL A 143 -31.45 14.07 -12.09
C VAL A 143 -32.20 14.24 -10.75
N GLN A 144 -32.51 13.17 -10.05
CA GLN A 144 -33.31 13.14 -8.82
C GLN A 144 -32.52 13.31 -7.51
N SER A 145 -31.20 13.37 -7.57
CA SER A 145 -30.42 13.64 -6.36
C SER A 145 -30.43 15.13 -6.06
N SER A 146 -31.17 15.53 -5.06
CA SER A 146 -31.31 16.91 -4.56
C SER A 146 -30.00 17.53 -4.06
N LEU A 147 -28.90 16.76 -3.98
CA LEU A 147 -27.55 17.18 -3.61
C LEU A 147 -26.53 16.57 -4.55
N PRO A 148 -25.68 17.38 -5.22
CA PRO A 148 -24.60 16.86 -6.04
C PRO A 148 -23.62 16.06 -5.20
N LEU A 149 -23.07 14.97 -5.75
CA LEU A 149 -21.99 14.22 -5.12
C LEU A 149 -20.79 15.15 -4.87
N PRO A 150 -20.15 15.08 -3.69
CA PRO A 150 -19.05 15.98 -3.32
C PRO A 150 -17.76 15.72 -4.10
N LEU A 151 -17.73 14.66 -4.92
CA LEU A 151 -16.62 14.30 -5.80
C LEU A 151 -17.13 13.98 -7.21
N SER A 152 -16.34 14.43 -8.20
CA SER A 152 -16.56 14.08 -9.60
C SER A 152 -16.39 12.56 -9.81
N PRO A 153 -17.19 11.90 -10.68
CA PRO A 153 -17.02 10.50 -11.07
C PRO A 153 -15.62 10.19 -11.68
N TRP A 154 -14.89 11.20 -12.11
CA TRP A 154 -13.52 11.04 -12.57
C TRP A 154 -12.57 10.60 -11.46
N TRP A 155 -12.90 10.86 -10.18
CA TRP A 155 -12.05 10.40 -9.07
C TRP A 155 -12.03 8.87 -8.93
N PRO A 156 -13.18 8.16 -8.81
CA PRO A 156 -13.18 6.70 -8.84
C PRO A 156 -12.68 6.13 -10.18
N THR A 157 -12.86 6.84 -11.30
CA THR A 157 -12.27 6.46 -12.60
C THR A 157 -10.73 6.48 -12.53
N LEU A 158 -10.13 7.54 -11.98
CA LEU A 158 -8.69 7.61 -11.74
C LEU A 158 -8.22 6.47 -10.83
N THR A 159 -8.98 6.19 -9.77
CA THR A 159 -8.69 5.08 -8.86
C THR A 159 -8.70 3.72 -9.58
N MET A 160 -9.68 3.48 -10.45
CA MET A 160 -9.78 2.28 -11.28
C MET A 160 -8.60 2.16 -12.26
N LEU A 161 -8.25 3.23 -12.96
CA LEU A 161 -7.08 3.26 -13.85
C LEU A 161 -5.79 2.98 -13.09
N TRP A 162 -5.66 3.54 -11.87
CA TRP A 162 -4.51 3.28 -11.00
C TRP A 162 -4.42 1.82 -10.55
N VAL A 163 -5.55 1.14 -10.30
CA VAL A 163 -5.59 -0.30 -10.06
C VAL A 163 -5.06 -1.08 -11.27
N GLY A 164 -5.41 -0.67 -12.48
CA GLY A 164 -4.86 -1.25 -13.72
C GLY A 164 -3.32 -1.12 -13.78
N VAL A 165 -2.79 0.07 -13.46
CA VAL A 165 -1.34 0.30 -13.35
C VAL A 165 -0.73 -0.62 -12.28
N GLN A 166 -1.37 -0.77 -11.12
CA GLN A 166 -0.90 -1.67 -10.07
C GLN A 166 -0.92 -3.15 -10.49
N GLY A 167 -1.90 -3.57 -11.28
CA GLY A 167 -1.92 -4.91 -11.88
C GLY A 167 -0.72 -5.15 -12.82
N ALA A 168 -0.35 -4.15 -13.62
CA ALA A 168 0.84 -4.21 -14.47
C ALA A 168 2.13 -4.30 -13.64
N PHE A 169 2.27 -3.48 -12.58
CA PHE A 169 3.40 -3.59 -11.66
C PHE A 169 3.44 -4.96 -10.98
N GLY A 170 2.29 -5.51 -10.54
CA GLY A 170 2.19 -6.86 -9.98
C GLY A 170 2.69 -7.93 -10.95
N LYS A 171 2.37 -7.83 -12.27
CA LYS A 171 2.95 -8.69 -13.30
C LYS A 171 4.47 -8.54 -13.34
N TYR A 172 4.97 -7.30 -13.36
CA TYR A 172 6.41 -7.05 -13.47
C TYR A 172 7.20 -7.47 -12.23
N THR A 173 6.61 -7.51 -11.04
CA THR A 173 7.30 -8.08 -9.86
C THR A 173 7.66 -9.54 -10.08
N VAL A 174 6.81 -10.32 -10.76
CA VAL A 174 7.04 -11.74 -11.09
C VAL A 174 7.97 -11.88 -12.29
N THR A 175 7.63 -11.26 -13.43
CA THR A 175 8.35 -11.45 -14.70
C THR A 175 9.76 -10.88 -14.70
N LEU A 176 10.03 -9.87 -13.86
CA LEU A 176 11.36 -9.30 -13.62
C LEU A 176 12.00 -9.82 -12.32
N LYS A 177 11.55 -10.98 -11.81
CA LYS A 177 12.16 -11.72 -10.69
C LYS A 177 12.46 -10.84 -9.48
N LEU A 178 11.44 -10.10 -9.00
CA LEU A 178 11.49 -9.20 -7.84
C LEU A 178 12.52 -8.08 -7.99
N TYR A 179 12.61 -7.47 -9.17
CA TYR A 179 13.49 -6.34 -9.44
C TYR A 179 13.25 -5.21 -8.40
N PRO A 180 14.28 -4.75 -7.64
CA PRO A 180 14.10 -3.90 -6.46
C PRO A 180 13.30 -2.62 -6.70
N ALA A 181 13.57 -1.91 -7.80
CA ALA A 181 12.83 -0.69 -8.12
C ALA A 181 11.35 -0.98 -8.43
N VAL A 182 11.05 -2.07 -9.14
CA VAL A 182 9.68 -2.48 -9.47
C VAL A 182 8.90 -2.87 -8.21
N VAL A 183 9.50 -3.66 -7.32
CA VAL A 183 8.88 -4.05 -6.04
C VAL A 183 8.60 -2.82 -5.17
N THR A 184 9.58 -1.90 -5.06
CA THR A 184 9.41 -0.67 -4.27
C THR A 184 8.32 0.23 -4.87
N LEU A 185 8.28 0.41 -6.19
CA LEU A 185 7.25 1.20 -6.87
C LEU A 185 5.86 0.55 -6.76
N HIS A 186 5.78 -0.78 -6.79
CA HIS A 186 4.52 -1.51 -6.56
C HIS A 186 3.99 -1.28 -5.14
N LEU A 187 4.85 -1.33 -4.12
CA LEU A 187 4.48 -0.97 -2.74
C LEU A 187 3.97 0.47 -2.65
N LEU A 188 4.73 1.44 -3.17
CA LEU A 188 4.34 2.85 -3.14
C LEU A 188 3.03 3.09 -3.90
N GLY A 189 2.85 2.44 -5.03
CA GLY A 189 1.63 2.53 -5.81
C GLY A 189 0.41 1.93 -5.12
N GLY A 190 0.59 0.85 -4.35
CA GLY A 190 -0.45 0.30 -3.47
C GLY A 190 -0.87 1.29 -2.38
N LEU A 191 0.09 2.01 -1.79
CA LEU A 191 -0.19 3.06 -0.82
C LEU A 191 -0.85 4.29 -1.45
N VAL A 192 -0.50 4.65 -2.70
CA VAL A 192 -1.23 5.69 -3.45
C VAL A 192 -2.70 5.28 -3.67
N LEU A 193 -2.97 4.00 -3.99
CA LEU A 193 -4.34 3.49 -4.07
C LEU A 193 -5.10 3.66 -2.75
N LEU A 194 -4.45 3.34 -1.63
CA LEU A 194 -5.01 3.55 -0.28
C LEU A 194 -5.33 5.03 -0.04
N VAL A 195 -4.44 5.95 -0.42
CA VAL A 195 -4.65 7.40 -0.31
C VAL A 195 -5.83 7.87 -1.19
N LEU A 196 -5.93 7.42 -2.44
CA LEU A 196 -7.02 7.77 -3.35
C LEU A 196 -8.37 7.38 -2.76
N LEU A 197 -8.49 6.17 -2.21
CA LEU A 197 -9.69 5.68 -1.54
C LEU A 197 -9.99 6.43 -0.23
N ALA A 198 -8.96 6.75 0.56
CA ALA A 198 -9.11 7.51 1.80
C ALA A 198 -9.62 8.94 1.54
N VAL A 199 -9.11 9.60 0.50
CA VAL A 199 -9.57 10.94 0.07
C VAL A 199 -11.03 10.88 -0.40
N GLN A 200 -11.38 9.88 -1.20
CA GLN A 200 -12.77 9.67 -1.64
C GLN A 200 -13.72 9.45 -0.45
N TRP A 201 -13.33 8.58 0.47
CA TRP A 201 -14.10 8.31 1.68
C TRP A 201 -14.30 9.58 2.52
N ALA A 202 -13.22 10.35 2.75
CA ALA A 202 -13.28 11.59 3.52
C ALA A 202 -14.18 12.64 2.87
N ALA A 203 -14.14 12.75 1.53
CA ALA A 203 -14.98 13.67 0.79
C ALA A 203 -16.46 13.26 0.86
N LEU A 204 -16.78 11.96 0.70
CA LEU A 204 -18.14 11.44 0.85
C LEU A 204 -18.67 11.62 2.27
N ARG A 205 -17.84 11.49 3.29
CA ARG A 205 -18.24 11.64 4.69
C ARG A 205 -18.53 13.09 5.09
N GLN A 206 -17.90 14.07 4.45
CA GLN A 206 -18.11 15.51 4.67
C GLN A 206 -17.96 15.94 6.14
N GLN A 207 -16.91 15.50 6.80
CA GLN A 207 -16.56 15.91 8.15
C GLN A 207 -15.25 16.71 8.13
N PRO A 208 -15.28 18.00 7.78
CA PRO A 208 -14.10 18.84 7.73
C PRO A 208 -13.52 19.03 9.14
N LEU A 209 -12.19 19.15 9.21
CA LEU A 209 -11.44 19.44 10.41
C LEU A 209 -10.73 20.80 10.25
N SER A 210 -11.12 21.77 11.04
CA SER A 210 -10.49 23.09 11.05
C SER A 210 -9.16 23.02 11.81
N LEU A 211 -8.05 23.35 11.14
CA LEU A 211 -6.71 23.32 11.73
C LEU A 211 -5.96 24.64 11.46
N PRO A 212 -5.15 25.10 12.42
CA PRO A 212 -4.23 26.21 12.19
C PRO A 212 -3.32 25.96 10.99
N GLN A 213 -3.01 27.01 10.22
CA GLN A 213 -2.22 26.85 9.00
C GLN A 213 -0.84 26.25 9.25
N GLY A 214 -0.19 26.60 10.39
CA GLY A 214 1.09 26.01 10.78
C GLY A 214 1.02 24.49 11.02
N VAL A 215 -0.09 23.99 11.60
CA VAL A 215 -0.31 22.55 11.80
C VAL A 215 -0.52 21.84 10.46
N ARG A 216 -1.26 22.46 9.53
CA ARG A 216 -1.46 21.90 8.20
C ARG A 216 -0.16 21.83 7.39
N ARG A 217 0.68 22.87 7.44
CA ARG A 217 2.01 22.85 6.79
C ARG A 217 2.88 21.75 7.38
N LEU A 218 2.91 21.62 8.70
CA LEU A 218 3.64 20.53 9.38
C LEU A 218 3.10 19.15 8.99
N ALA A 219 1.77 18.97 8.83
CA ALA A 219 1.16 17.72 8.39
C ALA A 219 1.58 17.37 6.94
N TRP A 220 1.67 18.34 6.03
CA TRP A 220 2.19 18.10 4.67
C TRP A 220 3.68 17.73 4.68
N ALA A 221 4.50 18.41 5.48
CA ALA A 221 5.92 18.05 5.62
C ALA A 221 6.09 16.64 6.21
N ALA A 222 5.30 16.31 7.24
CA ALA A 222 5.29 14.97 7.84
C ALA A 222 4.85 13.89 6.82
N ALA A 223 3.85 14.16 5.98
CA ALA A 223 3.41 13.25 4.94
C ALA A 223 4.49 13.03 3.86
N GLY A 224 5.19 14.09 3.44
CA GLY A 224 6.32 13.98 2.50
C GLY A 224 7.47 13.16 3.09
N LEU A 225 7.83 13.40 4.35
CA LEU A 225 8.87 12.64 5.03
C LEU A 225 8.46 11.17 5.26
N LEU A 226 7.16 10.91 5.55
CA LEU A 226 6.63 9.55 5.64
C LEU A 226 6.72 8.83 4.29
N ALA A 227 6.38 9.49 3.19
CA ALA A 227 6.50 8.90 1.85
C ALA A 227 7.96 8.51 1.54
N LEU A 228 8.93 9.37 1.87
CA LEU A 228 10.35 9.06 1.76
C LEU A 228 10.74 7.87 2.64
N GLN A 229 10.30 7.86 3.90
CA GLN A 229 10.61 6.77 4.84
C GLN A 229 10.07 5.42 4.37
N VAL A 230 8.85 5.40 3.82
CA VAL A 230 8.26 4.17 3.27
C VAL A 230 9.00 3.73 1.99
N ALA A 231 9.41 4.67 1.14
CA ALA A 231 10.23 4.37 -0.03
C ALA A 231 11.57 3.73 0.36
N LEU A 232 12.26 4.30 1.37
CA LEU A 232 13.49 3.73 1.92
C LEU A 232 13.24 2.36 2.57
N GLY A 233 12.13 2.16 3.29
CA GLY A 233 11.77 0.86 3.86
C GLY A 233 11.51 -0.21 2.79
N GLY A 234 10.81 0.15 1.72
CA GLY A 234 10.65 -0.70 0.53
C GLY A 234 11.99 -1.04 -0.13
N TRP A 235 12.89 -0.06 -0.20
CA TRP A 235 14.23 -0.24 -0.74
C TRP A 235 15.11 -1.14 0.14
N VAL A 236 15.03 -0.99 1.48
CA VAL A 236 15.67 -1.92 2.44
C VAL A 236 15.18 -3.35 2.21
N SER A 237 13.85 -3.55 2.13
CA SER A 237 13.27 -4.88 1.93
C SER A 237 13.66 -5.49 0.59
N SER A 238 13.51 -4.75 -0.52
CA SER A 238 13.77 -5.26 -1.88
C SER A 238 15.27 -5.52 -2.15
N ASN A 239 16.18 -4.85 -1.43
CA ASN A 239 17.61 -5.08 -1.50
C ASN A 239 18.14 -6.04 -0.42
N TYR A 240 17.28 -6.70 0.38
CA TYR A 240 17.68 -7.62 1.45
C TYR A 240 18.64 -6.98 2.47
N ALA A 241 18.51 -5.68 2.71
CA ALA A 241 19.38 -4.90 3.58
C ALA A 241 18.91 -4.86 5.05
N VAL A 242 17.87 -5.61 5.42
CA VAL A 242 17.26 -5.58 6.76
C VAL A 242 18.27 -5.97 7.84
N LEU A 243 19.09 -6.98 7.60
CA LEU A 243 20.08 -7.50 8.56
C LEU A 243 21.50 -6.96 8.32
N ALA A 244 21.68 -5.99 7.42
CA ALA A 244 23.00 -5.42 7.12
C ALA A 244 23.63 -4.66 8.29
N CYS A 245 22.81 -4.14 9.21
CA CYS A 245 23.21 -3.47 10.43
C CYS A 245 22.81 -4.30 11.65
N ALA A 246 23.71 -5.01 12.26
CA ALA A 246 23.51 -5.63 13.56
C ALA A 246 23.61 -4.58 14.68
N GLY A 247 22.75 -4.71 15.70
CA GLY A 247 22.76 -3.86 16.87
C GLY A 247 22.06 -2.50 16.70
N PHE A 248 21.83 -1.84 17.83
CA PHE A 248 21.24 -0.50 17.96
C PHE A 248 21.76 0.14 19.27
N PRO A 249 22.08 1.44 19.28
CA PRO A 249 21.95 2.42 18.18
C PRO A 249 23.04 2.34 17.11
N GLN A 250 24.15 1.70 17.40
CA GLN A 250 25.25 1.48 16.46
C GLN A 250 24.87 0.49 15.34
N CYS A 251 25.62 0.50 14.25
CA CYS A 251 25.54 -0.48 13.17
C CYS A 251 26.85 -1.24 13.14
N ASN A 252 26.81 -2.56 13.42
CA ASN A 252 27.99 -3.42 13.46
C ASN A 252 29.09 -2.92 14.44
N GLY A 253 28.69 -2.29 15.55
CA GLY A 253 29.62 -1.74 16.56
C GLY A 253 30.13 -0.33 16.27
N GLU A 254 29.77 0.28 15.14
CA GLU A 254 30.22 1.61 14.74
C GLU A 254 29.03 2.60 14.66
N TRP A 255 29.28 3.88 15.00
CA TRP A 255 28.31 4.96 14.81
C TRP A 255 28.21 5.38 13.34
N TRP A 256 29.31 5.28 12.60
CA TRP A 256 29.39 5.63 11.19
C TRP A 256 30.16 4.56 10.43
N PRO A 257 29.53 3.41 10.11
CA PRO A 257 30.18 2.30 9.41
C PRO A 257 30.51 2.66 7.96
N ALA A 258 31.34 1.83 7.32
CA ALA A 258 31.62 1.97 5.89
C ALA A 258 30.33 1.82 5.07
N MET A 259 30.04 2.80 4.21
CA MET A 259 28.81 2.90 3.41
C MET A 259 29.15 3.21 1.96
N ASP A 260 28.53 2.46 1.04
CA ASP A 260 28.57 2.71 -0.40
C ASP A 260 27.17 3.11 -0.89
N PHE A 261 26.91 4.41 -0.92
CA PHE A 261 25.63 4.95 -1.40
C PHE A 261 25.47 4.81 -2.91
N GLY A 262 26.56 4.86 -3.68
CA GLY A 262 26.53 4.72 -5.14
C GLY A 262 25.91 3.40 -5.56
N THR A 263 26.49 2.29 -5.09
CA THR A 263 25.98 0.95 -5.36
C THR A 263 24.66 0.68 -4.65
N GLY A 264 24.49 1.16 -3.40
CA GLY A 264 23.28 0.93 -2.59
C GLY A 264 22.02 1.51 -3.20
N PHE A 265 22.10 2.64 -3.91
CA PHE A 265 20.95 3.33 -4.50
C PHE A 265 20.94 3.27 -6.03
N THR A 266 21.63 2.31 -6.65
CA THR A 266 21.51 2.04 -8.08
C THR A 266 20.11 1.57 -8.42
N LEU A 267 19.35 2.40 -9.15
CA LEU A 267 17.97 2.11 -9.54
C LEU A 267 17.89 1.13 -10.71
N LEU A 268 18.75 1.31 -11.72
CA LEU A 268 18.78 0.49 -12.92
C LEU A 268 19.95 -0.49 -12.82
N ARG A 269 19.64 -1.77 -12.75
CA ARG A 269 20.60 -2.89 -12.73
C ARG A 269 20.36 -3.78 -13.93
N GLY A 270 21.36 -4.50 -14.39
CA GLY A 270 21.20 -5.53 -15.43
C GLY A 270 20.23 -6.63 -14.95
N LEU A 271 19.37 -7.12 -15.84
CA LEU A 271 18.41 -8.19 -15.48
C LEU A 271 19.13 -9.49 -15.08
N GLY A 272 20.34 -9.73 -15.57
CA GLY A 272 21.19 -10.86 -15.13
C GLY A 272 21.75 -10.71 -13.72
N GLU A 273 21.69 -9.48 -13.15
CA GLU A 273 22.13 -9.18 -11.78
C GLU A 273 21.00 -9.29 -10.75
N VAL A 274 19.81 -9.72 -11.21
CA VAL A 274 18.59 -9.85 -10.40
C VAL A 274 18.22 -11.33 -10.28
N GLY A 275 18.10 -11.82 -9.07
CA GLY A 275 17.82 -13.22 -8.75
C GLY A 275 18.83 -13.78 -7.74
N GLU A 276 18.79 -15.08 -7.43
CA GLU A 276 19.64 -15.70 -6.42
C GLU A 276 21.15 -15.59 -6.73
N LEU A 277 21.54 -15.60 -8.00
CA LEU A 277 22.93 -15.40 -8.45
C LEU A 277 23.40 -13.94 -8.35
N ALA A 278 22.48 -12.97 -8.38
CA ALA A 278 22.77 -11.55 -8.16
C ALA A 278 23.06 -11.20 -6.70
N GLY A 279 22.82 -12.12 -5.78
CA GLY A 279 23.05 -11.91 -4.34
C GLY A 279 24.50 -11.73 -3.95
N ALA A 280 25.45 -12.32 -4.69
CA ALA A 280 26.85 -12.37 -4.30
C ALA A 280 27.77 -11.34 -4.99
N GLY A 281 27.40 -10.81 -6.18
CA GLY A 281 28.28 -9.96 -6.98
C GLY A 281 27.96 -8.46 -6.98
N ALA A 282 26.67 -8.09 -6.96
CA ALA A 282 26.24 -6.71 -7.13
C ALA A 282 25.90 -5.98 -5.82
N ARG A 283 25.86 -6.67 -4.67
CA ARG A 283 25.52 -6.11 -3.36
C ARG A 283 26.66 -6.32 -2.38
N THR A 284 27.46 -5.31 -2.17
CA THR A 284 28.45 -5.32 -1.09
C THR A 284 27.76 -5.10 0.25
N VAL A 285 28.33 -5.60 1.35
CA VAL A 285 27.85 -5.31 2.71
C VAL A 285 27.76 -3.80 2.92
N ALA A 286 28.75 -3.03 2.45
CA ALA A 286 28.76 -1.56 2.55
C ALA A 286 27.59 -0.91 1.82
N SER A 287 27.12 -1.44 0.67
CA SER A 287 25.96 -0.93 -0.05
C SER A 287 24.65 -1.19 0.68
N GLN A 288 24.50 -2.36 1.29
CA GLN A 288 23.32 -2.70 2.11
C GLN A 288 23.31 -1.90 3.43
N VAL A 289 24.48 -1.68 4.05
CA VAL A 289 24.64 -0.81 5.22
C VAL A 289 24.23 0.62 4.90
N ALA A 290 24.64 1.16 3.74
CA ALA A 290 24.23 2.50 3.31
C ALA A 290 22.70 2.65 3.20
N VAL A 291 22.03 1.68 2.60
CA VAL A 291 20.56 1.64 2.47
C VAL A 291 19.90 1.56 3.85
N HIS A 292 20.38 0.70 4.74
CA HIS A 292 19.82 0.53 6.08
C HIS A 292 20.03 1.80 6.93
N MET A 293 21.23 2.39 6.90
CA MET A 293 21.52 3.62 7.65
C MET A 293 20.71 4.81 7.15
N ALA A 294 20.50 4.97 5.84
CA ALA A 294 19.62 5.99 5.29
C ALA A 294 18.19 5.86 5.87
N HIS A 295 17.66 4.63 5.93
CA HIS A 295 16.34 4.35 6.52
C HIS A 295 16.30 4.68 8.02
N ARG A 296 17.34 4.31 8.81
CA ARG A 296 17.42 4.62 10.25
C ARG A 296 17.47 6.14 10.52
N LEU A 297 18.33 6.86 9.80
CA LEU A 297 18.47 8.31 9.99
C LEU A 297 17.19 9.06 9.63
N THR A 298 16.54 8.66 8.53
CA THR A 298 15.25 9.24 8.13
C THR A 298 14.15 8.89 9.13
N ALA A 299 14.18 7.69 9.75
CA ALA A 299 13.24 7.31 10.80
C ALA A 299 13.35 8.22 12.03
N VAL A 300 14.56 8.58 12.46
CA VAL A 300 14.76 9.54 13.57
C VAL A 300 14.12 10.89 13.23
N ALA A 301 14.38 11.42 12.04
CA ALA A 301 13.77 12.67 11.59
C ALA A 301 12.24 12.57 11.54
N LEU A 302 11.70 11.45 11.03
CA LEU A 302 10.26 11.21 10.97
C LEU A 302 9.62 11.15 12.37
N VAL A 303 10.25 10.46 13.32
CA VAL A 303 9.75 10.37 14.71
C VAL A 303 9.66 11.76 15.34
N LEU A 304 10.67 12.60 15.14
CA LEU A 304 10.67 13.98 15.67
C LEU A 304 9.56 14.83 15.03
N VAL A 305 9.44 14.79 13.70
CA VAL A 305 8.44 15.59 12.98
C VAL A 305 7.02 15.11 13.29
N MET A 306 6.77 13.79 13.31
CA MET A 306 5.47 13.22 13.65
C MET A 306 5.11 13.40 15.14
N GLY A 307 6.09 13.29 16.03
CA GLY A 307 5.90 13.61 17.45
C GLY A 307 5.49 15.06 17.67
N MET A 308 6.17 15.99 16.98
CA MET A 308 5.79 17.42 16.98
C MET A 308 4.38 17.62 16.41
N LEU A 309 4.02 16.91 15.32
CA LEU A 309 2.69 16.98 14.74
C LEU A 309 1.63 16.45 15.71
N ALA A 310 1.86 15.32 16.36
CA ALA A 310 0.95 14.75 17.37
C ALA A 310 0.72 15.74 18.53
N TRP A 311 1.79 16.34 19.04
CA TRP A 311 1.70 17.37 20.08
C TRP A 311 0.91 18.61 19.63
N ARG A 312 1.17 19.13 18.42
CA ARG A 312 0.45 20.27 17.85
C ARG A 312 -1.03 19.97 17.62
N LEU A 313 -1.37 18.77 17.13
CA LEU A 313 -2.76 18.31 16.97
C LEU A 313 -3.46 18.19 18.32
N TRP A 314 -2.76 17.69 19.35
CA TRP A 314 -3.32 17.64 20.71
C TRP A 314 -3.67 19.02 21.24
N ARG A 315 -2.82 20.01 20.96
CA ARG A 315 -3.01 21.41 21.38
C ARG A 315 -4.04 22.17 20.52
N ALA A 316 -4.34 21.72 19.33
CA ALA A 316 -5.22 22.42 18.38
C ALA A 316 -6.72 22.30 18.72
N GLY A 317 -7.12 21.46 19.68
CA GLY A 317 -8.50 21.38 20.18
C GLY A 317 -9.07 19.97 20.22
N ALA A 318 -10.29 19.82 20.76
CA ALA A 318 -10.91 18.53 20.99
C ALA A 318 -11.10 17.70 19.70
N ALA A 319 -11.45 18.35 18.59
CA ALA A 319 -11.72 17.69 17.31
C ALA A 319 -10.49 17.00 16.70
N SER A 320 -9.27 17.43 17.03
CA SER A 320 -8.02 16.87 16.54
C SER A 320 -7.34 15.89 17.50
N LYS A 321 -7.80 15.80 18.76
CA LYS A 321 -7.21 14.92 19.78
C LYS A 321 -7.21 13.44 19.38
N GLY A 322 -8.28 12.95 18.76
CA GLY A 322 -8.34 11.57 18.27
C GLY A 322 -7.26 11.26 17.23
N PHE A 323 -7.00 12.20 16.31
CA PHE A 323 -5.88 12.07 15.37
C PHE A 323 -4.53 12.07 16.08
N ALA A 324 -4.33 12.94 17.08
CA ALA A 324 -3.10 12.98 17.87
C ALA A 324 -2.83 11.67 18.61
N GLN A 325 -3.85 11.09 19.24
CA GLN A 325 -3.74 9.81 19.97
C GLN A 325 -3.38 8.66 19.05
N VAL A 326 -4.11 8.50 17.93
CA VAL A 326 -3.86 7.43 16.96
C VAL A 326 -2.47 7.61 16.32
N LEU A 327 -2.07 8.85 15.99
CA LEU A 327 -0.74 9.14 15.47
C LEU A 327 0.35 8.74 16.46
N ALA A 328 0.22 9.12 17.73
CA ALA A 328 1.18 8.77 18.77
C ALA A 328 1.27 7.25 19.00
N ALA A 329 0.13 6.55 19.02
CA ALA A 329 0.08 5.11 19.19
C ALA A 329 0.74 4.36 18.01
N LEU A 330 0.42 4.75 16.77
CA LEU A 330 1.04 4.18 15.57
C LEU A 330 2.54 4.48 15.50
N LEU A 331 2.95 5.69 15.88
CA LEU A 331 4.37 6.07 15.90
C LEU A 331 5.15 5.23 16.92
N LEU A 332 4.59 5.04 18.12
CA LEU A 332 5.18 4.15 19.13
C LEU A 332 5.28 2.71 18.61
N ALA A 333 4.21 2.20 18.01
CA ALA A 333 4.21 0.86 17.41
C ALA A 333 5.28 0.72 16.31
N GLN A 334 5.51 1.77 15.49
CA GLN A 334 6.56 1.80 14.48
C GLN A 334 7.96 1.75 15.08
N VAL A 335 8.21 2.51 16.15
CA VAL A 335 9.50 2.50 16.85
C VAL A 335 9.75 1.12 17.47
N VAL A 336 8.77 0.58 18.19
CA VAL A 336 8.88 -0.74 18.83
C VAL A 336 9.10 -1.85 17.80
N SER A 337 8.28 -1.92 16.75
CA SER A 337 8.41 -2.98 15.73
C SER A 337 9.68 -2.81 14.90
N GLY A 338 10.07 -1.57 14.56
CA GLY A 338 11.32 -1.30 13.83
C GLY A 338 12.56 -1.69 14.65
N LEU A 339 12.57 -1.40 15.95
CA LEU A 339 13.65 -1.80 16.84
C LEU A 339 13.68 -3.33 17.02
N SER A 340 12.51 -3.95 17.17
CA SER A 340 12.38 -5.42 17.26
C SER A 340 12.94 -6.12 16.02
N ASN A 341 12.75 -5.56 14.83
CA ASN A 341 13.31 -6.11 13.59
C ASN A 341 14.85 -6.16 13.60
N VAL A 342 15.49 -5.21 14.26
CA VAL A 342 16.95 -5.16 14.36
C VAL A 342 17.46 -6.06 15.49
N VAL A 343 16.88 -5.91 16.69
CA VAL A 343 17.38 -6.55 17.92
C VAL A 343 17.08 -8.04 17.97
N LEU A 344 15.90 -8.44 17.43
CA LEU A 344 15.42 -9.83 17.47
C LEU A 344 15.71 -10.60 16.17
N GLY A 345 16.53 -10.07 15.25
CA GLY A 345 16.90 -10.77 14.02
C GLY A 345 15.73 -10.93 13.03
N TRP A 346 14.86 -9.91 12.92
CA TRP A 346 13.79 -9.81 11.93
C TRP A 346 12.66 -10.85 12.07
N PRO A 347 11.98 -10.94 13.22
CA PRO A 347 10.87 -11.86 13.38
C PRO A 347 9.68 -11.43 12.49
N LEU A 348 9.07 -12.41 11.81
CA LEU A 348 7.99 -12.20 10.82
C LEU A 348 6.85 -11.31 11.36
N ILE A 349 6.42 -11.55 12.60
CA ILE A 349 5.30 -10.79 13.22
C ILE A 349 5.67 -9.31 13.38
N ALA A 350 6.89 -9.00 13.85
CA ALA A 350 7.33 -7.62 14.01
C ALA A 350 7.52 -6.93 12.66
N ALA A 351 8.05 -7.62 11.66
CA ALA A 351 8.23 -7.12 10.30
C ALA A 351 6.88 -6.84 9.60
N LEU A 352 5.92 -7.76 9.77
CA LEU A 352 4.56 -7.58 9.25
C LEU A 352 3.84 -6.44 9.97
N GLY A 353 3.93 -6.37 11.30
CA GLY A 353 3.37 -5.29 12.10
C GLY A 353 3.97 -3.93 11.76
N HIS A 354 5.29 -3.88 11.46
CA HIS A 354 5.96 -2.67 10.98
C HIS A 354 5.41 -2.20 9.63
N SER A 355 5.22 -3.11 8.68
CA SER A 355 4.63 -2.81 7.37
C SER A 355 3.17 -2.36 7.47
N ALA A 356 2.37 -3.06 8.28
CA ALA A 356 0.96 -2.71 8.54
C ALA A 356 0.83 -1.34 9.22
N GLY A 357 1.66 -1.06 10.22
CA GLY A 357 1.67 0.23 10.90
C GLY A 357 2.11 1.38 10.00
N ALA A 358 3.05 1.16 9.06
CA ALA A 358 3.42 2.15 8.05
C ALA A 358 2.23 2.47 7.13
N ALA A 359 1.49 1.46 6.64
CA ALA A 359 0.25 1.65 5.88
C ALA A 359 -0.81 2.39 6.72
N GLY A 360 -0.93 2.06 8.02
CA GLY A 360 -1.80 2.76 8.97
C GLY A 360 -1.45 4.24 9.13
N LEU A 361 -0.16 4.59 9.22
CA LEU A 361 0.30 5.98 9.25
C LEU A 361 -0.04 6.72 7.95
N VAL A 362 0.18 6.09 6.78
CA VAL A 362 -0.20 6.68 5.48
C VAL A 362 -1.69 6.93 5.42
N LEU A 363 -2.52 5.97 5.82
CA LEU A 363 -3.98 6.11 5.88
C LEU A 363 -4.40 7.24 6.82
N LEU A 364 -3.84 7.31 8.03
CA LEU A 364 -4.13 8.36 9.01
C LEU A 364 -3.78 9.74 8.46
N MET A 365 -2.59 9.87 7.85
CA MET A 365 -2.15 11.14 7.26
C MET A 365 -3.01 11.55 6.06
N ALA A 366 -3.41 10.59 5.21
CA ALA A 366 -4.34 10.84 4.11
C ALA A 366 -5.69 11.36 4.60
N LEU A 367 -6.27 10.73 5.64
CA LEU A 367 -7.54 11.16 6.25
C LEU A 367 -7.41 12.53 6.94
N LEU A 368 -6.32 12.78 7.66
CA LEU A 368 -6.05 14.06 8.31
C LEU A 368 -5.99 15.20 7.27
N LEU A 369 -5.21 15.01 6.22
CA LEU A 369 -5.01 16.02 5.18
C LEU A 369 -6.27 16.23 4.34
N ALA A 370 -6.97 15.16 3.94
CA ALA A 370 -8.20 15.24 3.17
C ALA A 370 -9.33 15.97 3.92
N ARG A 371 -9.38 15.83 5.25
CA ARG A 371 -10.38 16.50 6.09
C ARG A 371 -9.96 17.90 6.51
N SER A 372 -8.65 18.24 6.51
CA SER A 372 -8.14 19.50 7.03
C SER A 372 -8.57 20.69 6.16
N ARG A 373 -9.10 21.72 6.82
CA ARG A 373 -9.40 23.03 6.23
C ARG A 373 -8.67 24.12 7.01
N PRO A 374 -8.31 25.27 6.39
CA PRO A 374 -7.79 26.40 7.16
C PRO A 374 -8.81 26.80 8.22
N ALA A 375 -8.38 27.03 9.45
CA ALA A 375 -9.19 27.77 10.40
C ALA A 375 -9.48 29.14 9.79
N ALA A 376 -10.75 29.54 9.74
CA ALA A 376 -11.08 30.91 9.35
C ALA A 376 -10.29 31.86 10.25
N ALA A 377 -9.61 32.83 9.66
CA ALA A 377 -9.00 33.90 10.46
C ALA A 377 -10.13 34.48 11.31
N ALA A 378 -9.94 34.51 12.63
CA ALA A 378 -10.87 35.22 13.50
C ALA A 378 -10.97 36.63 12.95
N VAL A 379 -12.12 36.97 12.38
CA VAL A 379 -12.42 38.38 12.04
C VAL A 379 -12.38 39.11 13.38
N ALA A 380 -11.32 39.89 13.58
CA ALA A 380 -11.23 40.74 14.74
C ALA A 380 -12.49 41.63 14.70
N SER A 381 -13.43 41.40 15.60
CA SER A 381 -14.58 42.28 15.77
C SER A 381 -14.02 43.68 15.98
N PRO A 382 -14.43 44.68 15.21
CA PRO A 382 -13.99 46.01 15.44
C PRO A 382 -14.34 46.39 16.90
N PRO A 383 -13.48 47.08 17.61
CA PRO A 383 -13.78 47.50 18.98
C PRO A 383 -15.09 48.27 18.99
N LEU A 384 -16.00 47.86 19.87
CA LEU A 384 -17.24 48.60 20.14
C LEU A 384 -16.85 50.05 20.45
N GLN A 385 -17.13 50.94 19.50
CA GLN A 385 -17.03 52.38 19.78
C GLN A 385 -18.21 52.72 20.69
N TRP A 386 -17.93 52.94 21.95
CA TRP A 386 -18.88 53.57 22.87
C TRP A 386 -19.02 55.03 22.43
N SER A 387 -20.11 55.35 21.75
CA SER A 387 -20.53 56.72 21.57
C SER A 387 -21.05 57.24 22.94
N ALA A 388 -20.24 58.07 23.60
CA ALA A 388 -20.73 58.86 24.70
C ALA A 388 -21.66 59.94 24.12
N SER A 389 -22.94 59.86 24.44
CA SER A 389 -23.93 60.95 24.30
C SER A 389 -24.26 61.51 25.65
#